data_7d3a0ebb813b40c896b3a86c23942865
#
_entry.id   7d3a0ebb813b40c896b3a86c23942865
#
_cell.length_a   1.000
_cell.length_b   1.000
_cell.length_c   1.000
_cell.angle_alpha   90.00
_cell.angle_beta   90.00
_cell.angle_gamma   90.00
#
_symmetry.space_group_name_H-M   'P 1'
#
loop_
_entity.id
_entity.type
_entity.pdbx_description
1 polymer ?
#
loop_
_entity_poly.entity_id
_entity_poly.type
_entity_poly.pdbx_seq_one_letter_code
_entity_poly.pdbx_strand_id
1 'polypeptide(L)'
;SVFCHWLNFIILYKIINFAAAFIYIQYMRLLSDAELAQILDKEIFHKISDAADSLGLECYVVGGYVRDLFLERPSNDIDVVVVGSGIKVADALRRSLGRKAHISVFRNFGTAQVKFHDTEVEFVGARKESYSHDSRKPVVEDGTLEDDQNRRDFTINALAVSLNKATFGELVDPFDGVYDLEDGIIRTPLDPDVTFSDDPLRMMR
;
A
#
# COMPACT_ATOMS: atom_id res chain seq x y z
N SER A 1 -9.82 49.84 -12.72
CA SER A 1 -9.73 49.72 -11.32
C SER A 1 -9.09 48.41 -10.94
N VAL A 2 -8.15 48.48 -10.04
CA VAL A 2 -7.24 47.39 -9.64
C VAL A 2 -7.99 46.17 -9.07
N PHE A 3 -9.13 46.36 -8.43
CA PHE A 3 -9.95 45.31 -7.82
C PHE A 3 -10.54 44.30 -8.84
N CYS A 4 -10.95 44.75 -10.02
CA CYS A 4 -11.44 43.88 -11.10
C CYS A 4 -10.33 42.99 -11.68
N HIS A 5 -9.09 43.49 -11.75
CA HIS A 5 -7.95 42.70 -12.22
C HIS A 5 -7.57 41.57 -11.25
N TRP A 6 -7.60 41.83 -9.95
CA TRP A 6 -7.34 40.83 -8.93
C TRP A 6 -8.42 39.74 -8.87
N LEU A 7 -9.70 40.14 -9.01
CA LEU A 7 -10.80 39.16 -9.02
C LEU A 7 -10.72 38.24 -10.24
N ASN A 8 -10.41 38.78 -11.39
CA ASN A 8 -10.20 38.00 -12.62
C ASN A 8 -8.99 37.07 -12.52
N PHE A 9 -7.91 37.51 -11.87
CA PHE A 9 -6.71 36.67 -11.66
C PHE A 9 -7.01 35.49 -10.71
N ILE A 10 -7.76 35.72 -9.64
CA ILE A 10 -8.14 34.64 -8.69
C ILE A 10 -9.10 33.65 -9.36
N ILE A 11 -10.05 34.15 -10.17
CA ILE A 11 -10.98 33.29 -10.91
C ILE A 11 -10.23 32.47 -11.95
N LEU A 12 -9.33 33.08 -12.71
CA LEU A 12 -8.51 32.40 -13.70
C LEU A 12 -7.60 31.34 -13.08
N TYR A 13 -6.97 31.65 -11.94
CA TYR A 13 -6.13 30.70 -11.17
C TYR A 13 -6.95 29.49 -10.66
N LYS A 14 -8.16 29.73 -10.15
CA LYS A 14 -9.07 28.65 -9.75
C LYS A 14 -9.55 27.80 -10.95
N ILE A 15 -9.86 28.43 -12.07
CA ILE A 15 -10.27 27.72 -13.31
C ILE A 15 -9.12 26.89 -13.86
N ILE A 16 -7.90 27.43 -13.89
CA ILE A 16 -6.71 26.68 -14.35
C ILE A 16 -6.41 25.50 -13.45
N ASN A 17 -6.47 25.68 -12.13
CA ASN A 17 -6.28 24.58 -11.18
C ASN A 17 -7.40 23.55 -11.23
N PHE A 18 -8.66 23.99 -11.43
CA PHE A 18 -9.78 23.09 -11.61
C PHE A 18 -9.70 22.34 -12.94
N ALA A 19 -9.33 23.01 -14.04
CA ALA A 19 -9.11 22.38 -15.32
C ALA A 19 -7.91 21.43 -15.31
N ALA A 20 -6.82 21.79 -14.62
CA ALA A 20 -5.66 20.91 -14.42
C ALA A 20 -6.02 19.68 -13.57
N ALA A 21 -6.80 19.86 -12.50
CA ALA A 21 -7.33 18.77 -11.69
C ALA A 21 -8.30 17.88 -12.50
N PHE A 22 -9.18 18.49 -13.32
CA PHE A 22 -10.11 17.77 -14.18
C PHE A 22 -9.40 17.01 -15.31
N ILE A 23 -8.37 17.59 -15.91
CA ILE A 23 -7.51 16.91 -16.90
C ILE A 23 -6.72 15.78 -16.22
N TYR A 24 -6.25 15.98 -14.99
CA TYR A 24 -5.55 14.95 -14.21
C TYR A 24 -6.46 13.78 -13.85
N ILE A 25 -7.71 14.05 -13.44
CA ILE A 25 -8.74 13.04 -13.16
C ILE A 25 -9.13 12.27 -14.44
N GLN A 26 -9.22 12.95 -15.59
CA GLN A 26 -9.58 12.31 -16.86
C GLN A 26 -8.46 11.41 -17.44
N TYR A 27 -7.26 11.41 -16.83
CA TYR A 27 -6.09 10.63 -17.26
C TYR A 27 -5.67 9.55 -16.25
N MET A 28 -6.39 9.34 -15.14
CA MET A 28 -6.11 8.17 -14.30
C MET A 28 -6.49 6.91 -15.08
N ARG A 29 -5.46 6.19 -15.48
CA ARG A 29 -5.58 4.94 -16.21
C ARG A 29 -5.76 3.81 -15.21
N LEU A 30 -6.88 3.10 -15.30
CA LEU A 30 -7.04 1.84 -14.61
C LEU A 30 -5.97 0.86 -15.14
N LEU A 31 -5.03 0.49 -14.29
CA LEU A 31 -4.00 -0.49 -14.64
C LEU A 31 -4.60 -1.90 -14.62
N SER A 32 -4.45 -2.63 -15.70
CA SER A 32 -4.76 -4.06 -15.74
C SER A 32 -3.72 -4.87 -14.98
N ASP A 33 -4.06 -6.10 -14.57
CA ASP A 33 -3.11 -7.02 -13.93
C ASP A 33 -1.84 -7.25 -14.76
N ALA A 34 -1.97 -7.32 -16.09
CA ALA A 34 -0.83 -7.45 -16.99
C ALA A 34 0.09 -6.23 -16.97
N GLU A 35 -0.47 -5.02 -16.86
CA GLU A 35 0.31 -3.79 -16.74
C GLU A 35 0.96 -3.68 -15.36
N LEU A 36 0.25 -4.07 -14.29
CA LEU A 36 0.81 -4.14 -12.95
C LEU A 36 1.97 -5.14 -12.90
N ALA A 37 1.81 -6.33 -13.51
CA ALA A 37 2.88 -7.32 -13.62
C ALA A 37 4.10 -6.75 -14.36
N GLN A 38 3.89 -5.98 -15.44
CA GLN A 38 4.97 -5.34 -16.18
C GLN A 38 5.67 -4.24 -15.38
N ILE A 39 4.94 -3.43 -14.61
CA ILE A 39 5.53 -2.39 -13.74
C ILE A 39 6.34 -3.02 -12.60
N LEU A 40 5.87 -4.16 -12.09
CA LEU A 40 6.53 -4.94 -11.04
C LEU A 40 7.61 -5.90 -11.58
N ASP A 41 7.88 -5.92 -12.89
CA ASP A 41 8.94 -6.73 -13.51
C ASP A 41 10.33 -6.16 -13.17
N LYS A 42 10.68 -6.24 -11.88
CA LYS A 42 11.96 -5.82 -11.32
C LYS A 42 12.58 -6.97 -10.52
N GLU A 43 13.90 -7.06 -10.53
CA GLU A 43 14.64 -8.14 -9.85
C GLU A 43 14.19 -8.34 -8.40
N ILE A 44 13.95 -7.25 -7.66
CA ILE A 44 13.57 -7.32 -6.25
C ILE A 44 12.23 -8.04 -6.04
N PHE A 45 11.21 -7.77 -6.87
CA PHE A 45 9.91 -8.42 -6.74
C PHE A 45 9.95 -9.89 -7.12
N HIS A 46 10.73 -10.26 -8.15
CA HIS A 46 10.96 -11.67 -8.49
C HIS A 46 11.69 -12.43 -7.37
N LYS A 47 12.66 -11.80 -6.72
CA LYS A 47 13.35 -12.38 -5.56
C LYS A 47 12.42 -12.55 -4.35
N ILE A 48 11.50 -11.60 -4.13
CA ILE A 48 10.46 -11.71 -3.09
C ILE A 48 9.52 -12.86 -3.44
N SER A 49 9.07 -12.93 -4.69
CA SER A 49 8.21 -14.00 -5.21
C SER A 49 8.85 -15.38 -4.96
N ASP A 50 10.11 -15.57 -5.40
CA ASP A 50 10.86 -16.81 -5.18
C ASP A 50 10.95 -17.17 -3.69
N ALA A 51 11.19 -16.18 -2.83
CA ALA A 51 11.30 -16.40 -1.39
C ALA A 51 9.95 -16.84 -0.77
N ALA A 52 8.84 -16.18 -1.14
CA ALA A 52 7.51 -16.51 -0.65
C ALA A 52 7.05 -17.89 -1.15
N ASP A 53 7.18 -18.15 -2.46
CA ASP A 53 6.81 -19.44 -3.07
C ASP A 53 7.59 -20.60 -2.50
N SER A 54 8.89 -20.42 -2.20
CA SER A 54 9.72 -21.46 -1.57
C SER A 54 9.25 -21.87 -0.18
N LEU A 55 8.50 -20.98 0.48
CA LEU A 55 7.90 -21.19 1.82
C LEU A 55 6.43 -21.58 1.75
N GLY A 56 5.81 -21.55 0.55
CA GLY A 56 4.38 -21.80 0.35
C GLY A 56 3.51 -20.73 1.01
N LEU A 57 3.96 -19.47 1.04
CA LEU A 57 3.26 -18.35 1.66
C LEU A 57 2.73 -17.38 0.60
N GLU A 58 1.51 -16.89 0.79
CA GLU A 58 0.97 -15.82 -0.01
C GLU A 58 1.66 -14.49 0.35
N CYS A 59 1.96 -13.68 -0.67
CA CYS A 59 2.76 -12.48 -0.52
C CYS A 59 2.25 -11.38 -1.46
N TYR A 60 2.09 -10.17 -0.92
CA TYR A 60 1.50 -9.04 -1.62
C TYR A 60 2.29 -7.77 -1.36
N VAL A 61 2.55 -6.97 -2.40
CA VAL A 61 2.91 -5.56 -2.21
C VAL A 61 1.64 -4.77 -1.96
N VAL A 62 1.67 -3.80 -1.03
CA VAL A 62 0.44 -3.19 -0.49
C VAL A 62 0.56 -1.69 -0.26
N GLY A 63 -0.57 -1.05 -0.02
CA GLY A 63 -0.65 0.28 0.57
C GLY A 63 -0.20 1.41 -0.34
N GLY A 64 0.59 2.34 0.22
CA GLY A 64 1.04 3.54 -0.46
C GLY A 64 1.79 3.27 -1.75
N TYR A 65 2.60 2.22 -1.80
CA TYR A 65 3.31 1.82 -3.01
C TYR A 65 2.34 1.51 -4.15
N VAL A 66 1.31 0.67 -3.90
CA VAL A 66 0.32 0.29 -4.93
C VAL A 66 -0.50 1.50 -5.36
N ARG A 67 -1.00 2.31 -4.42
CA ARG A 67 -1.70 3.57 -4.73
C ARG A 67 -0.86 4.46 -5.64
N ASP A 68 0.42 4.61 -5.33
CA ASP A 68 1.32 5.51 -6.07
C ASP A 68 1.65 4.98 -7.49
N LEU A 69 1.50 3.67 -7.76
CA LEU A 69 1.54 3.13 -9.14
C LEU A 69 0.40 3.71 -9.99
N PHE A 70 -0.83 3.72 -9.48
CA PHE A 70 -1.98 4.29 -10.17
C PHE A 70 -1.87 5.82 -10.34
N LEU A 71 -1.21 6.49 -9.40
CA LEU A 71 -0.96 7.94 -9.45
C LEU A 71 0.28 8.31 -10.30
N GLU A 72 0.97 7.33 -10.90
CA GLU A 72 2.22 7.52 -11.63
C GLU A 72 3.28 8.29 -10.81
N ARG A 73 3.28 8.09 -9.49
CA ARG A 73 4.22 8.71 -8.55
C ARG A 73 5.36 7.74 -8.22
N PRO A 74 6.62 8.19 -8.28
CA PRO A 74 7.73 7.35 -7.83
C PRO A 74 7.63 7.11 -6.32
N SER A 75 7.64 5.85 -5.91
CA SER A 75 7.71 5.45 -4.51
C SER A 75 8.86 4.46 -4.31
N ASN A 76 9.60 4.64 -3.21
CA ASN A 76 10.68 3.74 -2.80
C ASN A 76 10.31 2.96 -1.52
N ASP A 77 9.18 3.28 -0.90
CA ASP A 77 8.68 2.59 0.30
C ASP A 77 7.87 1.37 -0.15
N ILE A 78 8.50 0.20 -0.09
CA ILE A 78 7.89 -1.06 -0.50
C ILE A 78 7.43 -1.80 0.75
N ASP A 79 6.12 -1.81 0.97
CA ASP A 79 5.48 -2.59 2.02
C ASP A 79 4.98 -3.91 1.46
N VAL A 80 5.35 -5.00 2.11
CA VAL A 80 4.98 -6.35 1.73
C VAL A 80 4.24 -7.03 2.87
N VAL A 81 3.01 -7.45 2.61
CA VAL A 81 2.21 -8.29 3.51
C VAL A 81 2.36 -9.76 3.11
N VAL A 82 2.60 -10.60 4.10
CA VAL A 82 2.71 -12.06 3.95
C VAL A 82 1.62 -12.73 4.77
N VAL A 83 0.81 -13.59 4.16
CA VAL A 83 -0.13 -14.43 4.92
C VAL A 83 0.67 -15.51 5.64
N GLY A 84 1.04 -15.17 6.88
CA GLY A 84 1.99 -15.91 7.70
C GLY A 84 3.18 -15.07 8.15
N SER A 85 4.39 -15.65 8.21
CA SER A 85 5.54 -14.97 8.77
C SER A 85 6.32 -14.11 7.78
N GLY A 86 6.12 -12.79 7.81
CA GLY A 86 6.92 -11.84 7.03
C GLY A 86 8.42 -11.94 7.33
N ILE A 87 8.79 -12.22 8.59
CA ILE A 87 10.20 -12.40 9.00
C ILE A 87 10.85 -13.58 8.25
N LYS A 88 10.13 -14.68 8.02
CA LYS A 88 10.66 -15.84 7.29
C LYS A 88 10.92 -15.51 5.82
N VAL A 89 10.00 -14.79 5.18
CA VAL A 89 10.16 -14.36 3.77
C VAL A 89 11.31 -13.37 3.65
N ALA A 90 11.41 -12.40 4.56
CA ALA A 90 12.52 -11.44 4.62
C ALA A 90 13.89 -12.12 4.77
N ASP A 91 14.00 -13.15 5.62
CA ASP A 91 15.24 -13.90 5.81
C ASP A 91 15.58 -14.76 4.57
N ALA A 92 14.58 -15.36 3.91
CA ALA A 92 14.78 -16.10 2.66
C ALA A 92 15.23 -15.15 1.54
N LEU A 93 14.60 -13.98 1.41
CA LEU A 93 15.02 -12.93 0.46
C LEU A 93 16.46 -12.48 0.73
N ARG A 94 16.79 -12.14 1.96
CA ARG A 94 18.15 -11.72 2.34
C ARG A 94 19.18 -12.77 1.97
N ARG A 95 18.89 -14.06 2.18
CA ARG A 95 19.80 -15.15 1.79
C ARG A 95 20.01 -15.21 0.28
N SER A 96 18.96 -15.02 -0.52
CA SER A 96 19.03 -15.02 -1.98
C SER A 96 19.80 -13.83 -2.55
N LEU A 97 19.76 -12.67 -1.89
CA LEU A 97 20.47 -11.45 -2.27
C LEU A 97 21.95 -11.44 -1.83
N GLY A 98 22.34 -12.35 -0.94
CA GLY A 98 23.71 -12.53 -0.50
C GLY A 98 24.22 -11.48 0.49
N ARG A 99 25.55 -11.30 0.54
CA ARG A 99 26.21 -10.47 1.59
C ARG A 99 25.93 -8.98 1.51
N LYS A 100 25.42 -8.47 0.38
CA LYS A 100 25.12 -7.05 0.19
C LYS A 100 23.76 -6.64 0.79
N ALA A 101 22.91 -7.60 1.12
CA ALA A 101 21.63 -7.34 1.73
C ALA A 101 21.73 -7.34 3.25
N HIS A 102 21.13 -6.33 3.87
CA HIS A 102 21.02 -6.20 5.32
C HIS A 102 19.57 -6.46 5.75
N ILE A 103 19.39 -7.18 6.85
CA ILE A 103 18.08 -7.42 7.45
C ILE A 103 18.04 -6.86 8.87
N SER A 104 16.97 -6.12 9.17
CA SER A 104 16.60 -5.68 10.52
C SER A 104 15.31 -6.39 10.92
N VAL A 105 15.28 -7.03 12.08
CA VAL A 105 14.12 -7.80 12.54
C VAL A 105 13.56 -7.20 13.81
N PHE A 106 12.28 -6.84 13.77
CA PHE A 106 11.53 -6.24 14.87
C PHE A 106 10.54 -7.26 15.43
N ARG A 107 11.05 -8.23 16.20
CA ARG A 107 10.28 -9.40 16.69
C ARG A 107 9.00 -9.02 17.44
N ASN A 108 9.05 -7.95 18.24
CA ASN A 108 7.90 -7.48 19.02
C ASN A 108 6.74 -6.99 18.15
N PHE A 109 7.02 -6.60 16.90
CA PHE A 109 6.03 -6.12 15.93
C PHE A 109 5.74 -7.15 14.84
N GLY A 110 6.46 -8.29 14.83
CA GLY A 110 6.31 -9.28 13.77
C GLY A 110 6.81 -8.80 12.40
N THR A 111 7.65 -7.75 12.34
CA THR A 111 8.10 -7.14 11.10
C THR A 111 9.60 -7.34 10.86
N ALA A 112 10.00 -7.28 9.61
CA ALA A 112 11.39 -7.28 9.20
C ALA A 112 11.59 -6.33 8.00
N GLN A 113 12.75 -5.72 7.93
CA GLN A 113 13.13 -4.81 6.86
C GLN A 113 14.37 -5.34 6.18
N VAL A 114 14.34 -5.42 4.86
CA VAL A 114 15.48 -5.82 4.04
C VAL A 114 15.93 -4.63 3.21
N LYS A 115 17.20 -4.24 3.40
CA LYS A 115 17.85 -3.20 2.61
C LYS A 115 18.83 -3.83 1.63
N PHE A 116 18.66 -3.50 0.36
CA PHE A 116 19.52 -3.96 -0.73
C PHE A 116 19.74 -2.83 -1.73
N HIS A 117 20.98 -2.36 -1.85
CA HIS A 117 21.33 -1.12 -2.57
C HIS A 117 20.49 0.07 -2.04
N ASP A 118 19.79 0.77 -2.93
CA ASP A 118 18.95 1.92 -2.60
C ASP A 118 17.48 1.52 -2.37
N THR A 119 17.19 0.21 -2.37
CA THR A 119 15.84 -0.30 -2.15
C THR A 119 15.71 -0.82 -0.73
N GLU A 120 14.58 -0.48 -0.11
CA GLU A 120 14.19 -0.91 1.22
C GLU A 120 12.81 -1.52 1.18
N VAL A 121 12.67 -2.74 1.70
CA VAL A 121 11.42 -3.49 1.70
C VAL A 121 11.08 -3.86 3.13
N GLU A 122 9.90 -3.45 3.59
CA GLU A 122 9.35 -3.87 4.87
C GLU A 122 8.43 -5.07 4.69
N PHE A 123 8.60 -6.08 5.54
CA PHE A 123 7.79 -7.29 5.56
C PHE A 123 6.99 -7.36 6.84
N VAL A 124 5.68 -7.52 6.70
CA VAL A 124 4.73 -7.63 7.80
C VAL A 124 3.92 -8.91 7.61
N GLY A 125 3.67 -9.66 8.68
CA GLY A 125 2.67 -10.74 8.64
C GLY A 125 1.28 -10.14 8.52
N ALA A 126 0.41 -10.72 7.69
CA ALA A 126 -1.00 -10.38 7.68
C ALA A 126 -1.58 -10.61 9.07
N ARG A 127 -2.32 -9.64 9.59
CA ARG A 127 -2.77 -9.67 10.97
C ARG A 127 -4.19 -9.18 11.12
N LYS A 128 -4.88 -9.80 12.06
CA LYS A 128 -6.15 -9.35 12.59
C LYS A 128 -5.89 -8.57 13.87
N GLU A 129 -6.45 -7.39 13.96
CA GLU A 129 -6.38 -6.55 15.15
C GLU A 129 -7.75 -6.50 15.81
N SER A 130 -7.80 -6.75 17.14
CA SER A 130 -9.00 -6.55 17.95
C SER A 130 -8.69 -5.56 19.05
N TYR A 131 -9.55 -4.54 19.17
CA TYR A 131 -9.41 -3.47 20.16
C TYR A 131 -10.37 -3.71 21.32
N SER A 132 -9.91 -3.49 22.54
CA SER A 132 -10.77 -3.47 23.73
C SER A 132 -11.00 -2.01 24.15
N HIS A 133 -12.19 -1.70 24.67
CA HIS A 133 -12.56 -0.34 25.11
C HIS A 133 -11.56 0.30 26.09
N ASP A 134 -10.78 -0.51 26.78
CA ASP A 134 -9.89 -0.04 27.86
C ASP A 134 -8.40 0.01 27.46
N SER A 135 -8.07 -0.33 26.21
CA SER A 135 -6.67 -0.38 25.75
C SER A 135 -6.51 0.10 24.32
N ARG A 136 -5.58 1.06 24.12
CA ARG A 136 -5.12 1.47 22.79
C ARG A 136 -4.19 0.46 22.11
N LYS A 137 -3.77 -0.60 22.85
CA LYS A 137 -2.94 -1.66 22.27
C LYS A 137 -3.85 -2.76 21.77
N PRO A 138 -3.90 -3.01 20.45
CA PRO A 138 -4.69 -4.11 19.92
C PRO A 138 -4.12 -5.46 20.38
N VAL A 139 -5.00 -6.44 20.52
CA VAL A 139 -4.60 -7.84 20.49
C VAL A 139 -4.37 -8.18 19.01
N VAL A 140 -3.17 -8.64 18.70
CA VAL A 140 -2.75 -8.95 17.32
C VAL A 140 -2.67 -10.46 17.18
N GLU A 141 -3.38 -11.00 16.20
CA GLU A 141 -3.37 -12.41 15.82
C GLU A 141 -2.98 -12.54 14.34
N ASP A 142 -2.48 -13.72 13.95
CA ASP A 142 -2.27 -14.01 12.53
C ASP A 142 -3.61 -13.94 11.80
N GLY A 143 -3.62 -13.24 10.67
CA GLY A 143 -4.81 -12.97 9.86
C GLY A 143 -4.64 -13.34 8.40
N THR A 144 -5.71 -13.15 7.65
CA THR A 144 -5.75 -13.22 6.19
C THR A 144 -5.37 -11.88 5.56
N LEU A 145 -5.21 -11.83 4.23
CA LEU A 145 -5.05 -10.56 3.53
C LEU A 145 -6.27 -9.64 3.76
N GLU A 146 -7.48 -10.21 3.74
CA GLU A 146 -8.72 -9.47 3.99
C GLU A 146 -8.74 -8.84 5.39
N ASP A 147 -8.30 -9.57 6.42
CA ASP A 147 -8.17 -9.01 7.78
C ASP A 147 -7.19 -7.83 7.80
N ASP A 148 -6.06 -7.92 7.08
CA ASP A 148 -5.09 -6.83 6.99
C ASP A 148 -5.64 -5.61 6.24
N GLN A 149 -6.39 -5.83 5.15
CA GLN A 149 -7.02 -4.77 4.39
C GLN A 149 -8.13 -4.06 5.19
N ASN A 150 -8.96 -4.82 5.91
CA ASN A 150 -10.06 -4.30 6.74
C ASN A 150 -9.57 -3.34 7.84
N ARG A 151 -8.40 -3.58 8.45
CA ARG A 151 -7.86 -2.75 9.53
C ARG A 151 -7.18 -1.47 9.05
N ARG A 152 -7.02 -1.25 7.73
CA ARG A 152 -6.35 -0.07 7.19
C ARG A 152 -7.20 1.19 7.35
N ASP A 153 -6.55 2.35 7.19
CA ASP A 153 -7.18 3.66 7.34
C ASP A 153 -8.16 3.98 6.21
N PHE A 154 -7.70 3.87 4.96
CA PHE A 154 -8.47 4.23 3.78
C PHE A 154 -8.41 3.15 2.71
N THR A 155 -9.48 3.08 1.89
CA THR A 155 -9.60 2.13 0.77
C THR A 155 -8.44 2.26 -0.21
N ILE A 156 -8.03 3.48 -0.52
CA ILE A 156 -6.88 3.79 -1.39
C ILE A 156 -5.54 3.27 -0.86
N ASN A 157 -5.43 3.00 0.43
CA ASN A 157 -4.27 2.40 1.09
C ASN A 157 -4.46 0.91 1.39
N ALA A 158 -5.63 0.35 1.06
CA ALA A 158 -5.95 -1.07 1.22
C ALA A 158 -5.71 -1.89 -0.06
N LEU A 159 -5.24 -1.24 -1.13
CA LEU A 159 -4.87 -1.90 -2.37
C LEU A 159 -3.71 -2.86 -2.15
N ALA A 160 -3.78 -4.04 -2.78
CA ALA A 160 -2.73 -5.05 -2.75
C ALA A 160 -2.52 -5.64 -4.15
N VAL A 161 -1.27 -5.99 -4.48
CA VAL A 161 -0.94 -6.69 -5.71
C VAL A 161 -0.14 -7.95 -5.38
N SER A 162 -0.55 -9.09 -5.91
CA SER A 162 0.09 -10.37 -5.65
C SER A 162 1.50 -10.44 -6.22
N LEU A 163 2.40 -11.01 -5.43
CA LEU A 163 3.79 -11.26 -5.83
C LEU A 163 4.09 -12.75 -6.05
N ASN A 164 3.16 -13.68 -5.74
CA ASN A 164 3.36 -15.09 -5.99
C ASN A 164 3.35 -15.38 -7.50
N LYS A 165 4.18 -16.31 -7.98
CA LYS A 165 4.35 -16.59 -9.42
C LYS A 165 3.05 -16.90 -10.15
N ALA A 166 2.16 -17.65 -9.51
CA ALA A 166 0.90 -18.07 -10.10
C ALA A 166 -0.08 -16.90 -10.35
N THR A 167 0.03 -15.83 -9.57
CA THR A 167 -0.90 -14.69 -9.53
C THR A 167 -0.15 -13.35 -9.62
N PHE A 168 1.08 -13.36 -10.14
CA PHE A 168 1.95 -12.19 -10.16
C PHE A 168 1.31 -11.03 -10.94
N GLY A 169 1.12 -9.90 -10.25
CA GLY A 169 0.49 -8.71 -10.82
C GLY A 169 -1.03 -8.63 -10.62
N GLU A 170 -1.68 -9.68 -10.11
CA GLU A 170 -3.13 -9.63 -9.83
C GLU A 170 -3.45 -8.61 -8.74
N LEU A 171 -4.36 -7.67 -9.04
CA LEU A 171 -4.85 -6.67 -8.11
C LEU A 171 -5.90 -7.28 -7.16
N VAL A 172 -5.76 -7.00 -5.87
CA VAL A 172 -6.76 -7.32 -4.83
C VAL A 172 -7.28 -6.03 -4.24
N ASP A 173 -8.48 -5.63 -4.66
CA ASP A 173 -9.16 -4.40 -4.26
C ASP A 173 -10.62 -4.68 -3.85
N PRO A 174 -10.85 -5.18 -2.63
CA PRO A 174 -12.20 -5.57 -2.19
C PRO A 174 -13.11 -4.39 -1.86
N PHE A 175 -12.58 -3.15 -1.85
CA PHE A 175 -13.31 -1.95 -1.45
C PHE A 175 -13.51 -0.94 -2.57
N ASP A 176 -13.18 -1.30 -3.82
CA ASP A 176 -13.18 -0.38 -4.95
C ASP A 176 -12.28 0.86 -4.73
N GLY A 177 -11.15 0.66 -4.03
CA GLY A 177 -10.22 1.74 -3.68
C GLY A 177 -9.59 2.41 -4.89
N VAL A 178 -9.46 1.70 -6.03
CA VAL A 178 -8.99 2.30 -7.29
C VAL A 178 -10.00 3.32 -7.81
N TYR A 179 -11.33 3.03 -7.72
CA TYR A 179 -12.36 4.00 -8.09
C TYR A 179 -12.41 5.18 -7.12
N ASP A 180 -12.27 4.93 -5.80
CA ASP A 180 -12.15 6.02 -4.81
C ASP A 180 -10.94 6.92 -5.11
N LEU A 181 -9.84 6.34 -5.58
CA LEU A 181 -8.65 7.08 -5.97
C LEU A 181 -8.88 7.93 -7.22
N GLU A 182 -9.57 7.38 -8.24
CA GLU A 182 -9.95 8.07 -9.47
C GLU A 182 -10.90 9.24 -9.19
N ASP A 183 -11.90 9.01 -8.33
CA ASP A 183 -12.91 10.01 -7.98
C ASP A 183 -12.40 11.03 -6.93
N GLY A 184 -11.20 10.84 -6.37
CA GLY A 184 -10.65 11.69 -5.31
C GLY A 184 -11.40 11.56 -3.99
N ILE A 185 -11.96 10.38 -3.70
CA ILE A 185 -12.72 10.07 -2.49
C ILE A 185 -11.79 9.49 -1.43
N ILE A 186 -11.92 9.97 -0.20
CA ILE A 186 -11.32 9.38 1.00
C ILE A 186 -12.40 8.60 1.74
N ARG A 187 -12.28 7.28 1.71
CA ARG A 187 -13.22 6.33 2.33
C ARG A 187 -12.47 5.35 3.21
N THR A 188 -13.06 4.95 4.34
CA THR A 188 -12.55 3.88 5.19
C THR A 188 -13.03 2.52 4.71
N PRO A 189 -12.22 1.43 4.82
CA PRO A 189 -12.64 0.06 4.48
C PRO A 189 -13.87 -0.40 5.27
N LEU A 190 -13.89 -0.08 6.56
CA LEU A 190 -15.00 -0.36 7.48
C LEU A 190 -15.72 0.93 7.85
N ASP A 191 -16.73 0.81 8.73
CA ASP A 191 -17.43 1.97 9.28
C ASP A 191 -16.44 2.99 9.86
N PRO A 192 -16.55 4.29 9.49
CA PRO A 192 -15.65 5.34 9.97
C PRO A 192 -15.59 5.44 11.50
N ASP A 193 -16.73 5.25 12.19
CA ASP A 193 -16.78 5.32 13.65
C ASP A 193 -15.91 4.22 14.28
N VAL A 194 -15.91 3.02 13.70
CA VAL A 194 -15.03 1.92 14.14
C VAL A 194 -13.58 2.26 13.81
N THR A 195 -13.29 2.61 12.55
CA THR A 195 -11.93 2.85 12.06
C THR A 195 -11.22 3.96 12.84
N PHE A 196 -11.91 5.04 13.17
CA PHE A 196 -11.33 6.18 13.89
C PHE A 196 -11.37 6.02 15.42
N SER A 197 -12.27 5.18 15.95
CA SER A 197 -12.24 4.80 17.37
C SER A 197 -11.03 3.94 17.70
N ASP A 198 -10.65 3.05 16.79
CA ASP A 198 -9.49 2.17 16.94
C ASP A 198 -8.18 2.96 16.96
N ASP A 199 -8.03 3.91 16.03
CA ASP A 199 -6.87 4.80 15.98
C ASP A 199 -7.27 6.20 15.46
N PRO A 200 -7.54 7.17 16.35
CA PRO A 200 -7.90 8.54 15.96
C PRO A 200 -6.84 9.27 15.12
N LEU A 201 -5.56 8.82 15.17
CA LEU A 201 -4.50 9.43 14.36
C LEU A 201 -4.67 9.16 12.85
N ARG A 202 -5.50 8.18 12.47
CA ARG A 202 -5.85 7.93 11.06
C ARG A 202 -6.50 9.15 10.40
N MET A 203 -7.23 9.97 11.18
CA MET A 203 -7.83 11.23 10.68
C MET A 203 -6.80 12.28 10.27
N MET A 204 -5.54 12.13 10.69
CA MET A 204 -4.45 13.10 10.42
C MET A 204 -3.57 12.70 9.23
N ARG A 205 -3.89 11.60 8.57
CA ARG A 205 -3.12 11.05 7.43
C ARG A 205 -3.59 11.56 6.09
#